data_ba58e226a3d3190cb3053e5f8911ffb7
#
_entry.id   ba58e226a3d3190cb3053e5f8911ffb7
#
_cell.length_a   1.000
_cell.length_b   1.000
_cell.length_c   1.000
_cell.angle_alpha   90.00
_cell.angle_beta   90.00
_cell.angle_gamma   90.00
#
_symmetry.space_group_name_H-M   'P 1'
#
loop_
_entity.id
_entity.type
_entity.pdbx_description
1 polymer ?
#
loop_
_entity_poly.entity_id
_entity_poly.type
_entity_poly.pdbx_seq_one_letter_code
_entity_poly.pdbx_strand_id
1 'polypeptide(L)'
;VEAANGTIVAQIRNHNDADKGATLQTESTDGGRTWSAPHPICYGFPSHLLRLRDGRLLMSYGYRRPPYGNRARISTDHGKTWSDERVISADGKDGDLGYPSTIELADGTLLTVWYESMAKPKLAVLRQAKWRLA
;
A
#
# COMPACT_ATOMS: atom_id res chain seq x y z
N VAL A 1 -1.98 -11.02 1.38
CA VAL A 1 -0.64 -11.63 1.51
C VAL A 1 -0.59 -12.56 2.72
N GLU A 2 0.16 -13.62 2.64
CA GLU A 2 0.47 -14.48 3.78
C GLU A 2 1.78 -14.02 4.45
N ALA A 3 1.70 -13.72 5.74
CA ALA A 3 2.87 -13.38 6.56
C ALA A 3 3.71 -14.62 6.89
N ALA A 4 4.94 -14.42 7.38
CA ALA A 4 5.87 -15.52 7.66
C ALA A 4 5.37 -16.50 8.74
N ASN A 5 4.46 -16.07 9.61
CA ASN A 5 3.84 -16.92 10.64
C ASN A 5 2.53 -17.61 10.18
N GLY A 6 2.17 -17.52 8.90
CA GLY A 6 0.95 -18.09 8.34
C GLY A 6 -0.31 -17.22 8.46
N THR A 7 -0.26 -16.07 9.12
CA THR A 7 -1.37 -15.12 9.14
C THR A 7 -1.61 -14.58 7.74
N ILE A 8 -2.85 -14.62 7.26
CA ILE A 8 -3.23 -13.99 6.01
C ILE A 8 -3.72 -12.58 6.31
N VAL A 9 -3.12 -11.58 5.69
CA VAL A 9 -3.49 -10.17 5.80
C VAL A 9 -4.16 -9.73 4.52
N ALA A 10 -5.37 -9.17 4.62
CA ALA A 10 -6.12 -8.59 3.51
C ALA A 10 -6.41 -7.12 3.77
N GLN A 11 -6.18 -6.28 2.77
CA GLN A 11 -6.49 -4.86 2.83
C GLN A 11 -7.62 -4.52 1.86
N ILE A 12 -8.50 -3.63 2.31
CA ILE A 12 -9.78 -3.35 1.66
C ILE A 12 -9.89 -1.85 1.42
N ARG A 13 -10.19 -1.47 0.19
CA ARG A 13 -10.58 -0.10 -0.13
C ARG A 13 -11.95 0.20 0.53
N ASN A 14 -12.03 1.34 1.19
CA ASN A 14 -13.23 1.76 1.91
C ASN A 14 -13.79 3.08 1.37
N HIS A 15 -15.10 3.15 1.21
CA HIS A 15 -15.86 4.33 0.83
C HIS A 15 -16.90 4.74 1.88
N ASN A 16 -16.94 4.08 3.05
CA ASN A 16 -17.84 4.43 4.13
C ASN A 16 -17.52 5.80 4.71
N ASP A 17 -18.52 6.55 5.13
CA ASP A 17 -18.34 7.91 5.64
C ASP A 17 -17.54 7.95 6.95
N ALA A 18 -17.71 6.95 7.83
CA ALA A 18 -17.02 6.88 9.12
C ALA A 18 -15.48 6.83 8.99
N ASP A 19 -14.97 6.06 8.01
CA ASP A 19 -13.53 5.85 7.79
C ASP A 19 -13.14 6.26 6.37
N LYS A 20 -13.77 7.28 5.83
CA LYS A 20 -13.62 7.70 4.44
C LYS A 20 -12.17 7.95 4.06
N GLY A 21 -11.71 7.23 3.07
CA GLY A 21 -10.34 7.34 2.56
C GLY A 21 -9.33 6.48 3.32
N ALA A 22 -9.75 5.73 4.35
CA ALA A 22 -8.86 4.78 5.02
C ALA A 22 -8.76 3.46 4.23
N THR A 23 -7.57 2.86 4.25
CA THR A 23 -7.43 1.43 3.97
C THR A 23 -7.87 0.66 5.21
N LEU A 24 -8.83 -0.24 5.07
CA LEU A 24 -9.21 -1.20 6.11
C LEU A 24 -8.36 -2.46 6.00
N GLN A 25 -8.15 -3.13 7.11
CA GLN A 25 -7.45 -4.41 7.18
C GLN A 25 -8.25 -5.44 7.94
N THR A 26 -8.13 -6.70 7.53
CA THR A 26 -8.66 -7.87 8.22
C THR A 26 -7.65 -8.99 8.14
N GLU A 27 -7.61 -9.87 9.14
CA GLU A 27 -6.66 -10.96 9.26
C GLU A 27 -7.37 -12.31 9.41
N SER A 28 -6.73 -13.35 8.89
CA SER A 28 -7.13 -14.74 9.11
C SER A 28 -5.94 -15.55 9.64
N THR A 29 -6.18 -16.39 10.65
CA THR A 29 -5.18 -17.30 11.22
C THR A 29 -5.51 -18.77 10.96
N ASP A 30 -6.53 -19.04 10.16
CA ASP A 30 -7.04 -20.40 9.88
C ASP A 30 -7.10 -20.75 8.39
N GLY A 31 -6.21 -20.12 7.61
CA GLY A 31 -6.12 -20.35 6.17
C GLY A 31 -7.25 -19.70 5.36
N GLY A 32 -7.81 -18.59 5.85
CA GLY A 32 -8.85 -17.84 5.16
C GLY A 32 -10.28 -18.33 5.43
N ARG A 33 -10.48 -19.22 6.38
CA ARG A 33 -11.82 -19.74 6.72
C ARG A 33 -12.63 -18.73 7.53
N THR A 34 -11.98 -18.06 8.47
CA THR A 34 -12.57 -16.97 9.25
C THR A 34 -11.67 -15.74 9.22
N TRP A 35 -12.28 -14.57 9.43
CA TRP A 35 -11.61 -13.28 9.35
C TRP A 35 -11.97 -12.40 10.53
N SER A 36 -11.01 -11.62 11.01
CA SER A 36 -11.24 -10.60 12.02
C SER A 36 -12.20 -9.51 11.53
N ALA A 37 -12.79 -8.74 12.44
CA ALA A 37 -13.52 -7.54 12.06
C ALA A 37 -12.57 -6.56 11.34
N PRO A 38 -12.96 -5.99 10.19
CA PRO A 38 -12.14 -4.99 9.51
C PRO A 38 -11.91 -3.77 10.38
N HIS A 39 -10.68 -3.23 10.36
CA HIS A 39 -10.29 -2.04 11.11
C HIS A 39 -9.42 -1.09 10.26
N PRO A 40 -9.48 0.23 10.48
CA PRO A 40 -8.72 1.19 9.70
C PRO A 40 -7.21 1.12 10.04
N ILE A 41 -6.37 1.23 9.00
CA ILE A 41 -4.90 1.26 9.14
C ILE A 41 -4.37 2.68 8.97
N CYS A 42 -4.65 3.31 7.83
CA CYS A 42 -4.19 4.66 7.51
C CYS A 42 -5.04 5.27 6.41
N TYR A 43 -4.94 6.59 6.25
CA TYR A 43 -5.50 7.23 5.07
C TYR A 43 -4.70 6.85 3.82
N GLY A 44 -5.43 6.57 2.74
CA GLY A 44 -4.89 6.27 1.41
C GLY A 44 -5.34 4.91 0.89
N PHE A 45 -5.53 4.83 -0.42
CA PHE A 45 -6.02 3.65 -1.12
C PHE A 45 -5.87 3.82 -2.65
N PRO A 46 -6.01 2.75 -3.45
CA PRO A 46 -5.93 1.36 -3.00
C PRO A 46 -4.52 1.00 -2.54
N SER A 47 -4.42 -0.06 -1.78
CA SER A 47 -3.14 -0.59 -1.30
C SER A 47 -2.73 -1.86 -2.06
N HIS A 48 -1.43 -2.13 -2.04
CA HIS A 48 -0.80 -3.38 -2.46
C HIS A 48 0.03 -3.93 -1.31
N LEU A 49 -0.06 -5.22 -1.05
CA LEU A 49 0.69 -5.92 -0.01
C LEU A 49 1.76 -6.83 -0.62
N LEU A 50 2.96 -6.76 -0.08
CA LEU A 50 4.10 -7.60 -0.46
C LEU A 50 4.75 -8.16 0.80
N ARG A 51 5.04 -9.47 0.83
CA ARG A 51 5.97 -10.04 1.80
C ARG A 51 7.38 -9.96 1.23
N LEU A 52 8.26 -9.26 1.93
CA LEU A 52 9.66 -9.14 1.61
C LEU A 52 10.40 -10.45 1.91
N ARG A 53 11.58 -10.63 1.32
CA ARG A 53 12.40 -11.84 1.53
C ARG A 53 12.84 -12.05 2.98
N ASP A 54 12.96 -10.97 3.73
CA ASP A 54 13.29 -11.00 5.16
C ASP A 54 12.09 -11.28 6.08
N GLY A 55 10.89 -11.49 5.48
CA GLY A 55 9.66 -11.80 6.19
C GLY A 55 8.82 -10.61 6.62
N ARG A 56 9.33 -9.37 6.53
CA ARG A 56 8.55 -8.16 6.77
C ARG A 56 7.44 -8.02 5.73
N LEU A 57 6.36 -7.34 6.10
CA LEU A 57 5.33 -6.95 5.15
C LEU A 57 5.52 -5.49 4.74
N LEU A 58 5.34 -5.23 3.47
CA LEU A 58 5.27 -3.90 2.89
C LEU A 58 3.85 -3.66 2.39
N MET A 59 3.25 -2.53 2.75
CA MET A 59 2.11 -1.97 2.04
C MET A 59 2.53 -0.74 1.25
N SER A 60 2.12 -0.63 0.00
CA SER A 60 2.20 0.59 -0.79
C SER A 60 0.79 1.03 -1.19
N TYR A 61 0.52 2.33 -1.21
CA TYR A 61 -0.84 2.86 -1.42
C TYR A 61 -0.84 4.24 -2.06
N GLY A 62 -1.95 4.55 -2.75
CA GLY A 62 -2.17 5.87 -3.32
C GLY A 62 -2.54 6.88 -2.23
N TYR A 63 -1.87 8.03 -2.23
CA TYR A 63 -2.15 9.15 -1.35
C TYR A 63 -2.81 10.28 -2.15
N ARG A 64 -4.13 10.41 -2.01
CA ARG A 64 -5.00 11.22 -2.86
C ARG A 64 -5.36 12.58 -2.24
N ARG A 65 -4.46 13.12 -1.42
CA ARG A 65 -4.49 14.49 -0.88
C ARG A 65 -3.18 15.20 -1.23
N PRO A 66 -3.14 16.54 -1.26
CA PRO A 66 -1.87 17.25 -1.40
C PRO A 66 -0.92 16.93 -0.22
N PRO A 67 0.36 16.68 -0.48
CA PRO A 67 0.97 16.49 -1.79
C PRO A 67 0.64 15.09 -2.35
N TYR A 68 0.00 15.09 -3.53
CA TYR A 68 -0.47 13.87 -4.19
C TYR A 68 0.69 12.93 -4.55
N GLY A 69 0.48 11.63 -4.42
CA GLY A 69 1.51 10.65 -4.77
C GLY A 69 1.25 9.26 -4.19
N ASN A 70 2.32 8.53 -3.94
CA ASN A 70 2.25 7.20 -3.34
C ASN A 70 3.10 7.12 -2.08
N ARG A 71 2.66 6.27 -1.16
CA ARG A 71 3.28 6.06 0.15
C ARG A 71 3.46 4.58 0.42
N ALA A 72 4.32 4.28 1.39
CA ALA A 72 4.52 2.94 1.90
C ALA A 72 4.61 2.91 3.43
N ARG A 73 4.31 1.75 4.00
CA ARG A 73 4.53 1.42 5.42
C ARG A 73 5.05 -0.01 5.52
N ILE A 74 5.77 -0.29 6.60
CA ILE A 74 6.38 -1.59 6.87
C ILE A 74 5.78 -2.15 8.15
N SER A 75 5.51 -3.45 8.15
CA SER A 75 5.21 -4.22 9.34
C SER A 75 6.30 -5.23 9.61
N THR A 76 6.77 -5.28 10.85
CA THR A 76 7.74 -6.25 11.38
C THR A 76 7.10 -7.31 12.27
N ASP A 77 5.79 -7.23 12.46
CA ASP A 77 5.02 -8.06 13.37
C ASP A 77 3.84 -8.78 12.69
N HIS A 78 4.06 -9.16 11.42
CA HIS A 78 3.12 -9.93 10.61
C HIS A 78 1.80 -9.20 10.30
N GLY A 79 1.86 -7.87 10.19
CA GLY A 79 0.73 -7.03 9.83
C GLY A 79 -0.07 -6.49 11.01
N LYS A 80 0.32 -6.77 12.27
CA LYS A 80 -0.38 -6.25 13.46
C LYS A 80 -0.24 -4.75 13.59
N THR A 81 0.97 -4.22 13.36
CA THR A 81 1.24 -2.80 13.36
C THR A 81 2.03 -2.38 12.12
N TRP A 82 1.92 -1.12 11.78
CA TRP A 82 2.56 -0.53 10.61
C TRP A 82 3.40 0.68 11.02
N SER A 83 4.58 0.82 10.42
CA SER A 83 5.52 1.92 10.65
C SER A 83 4.92 3.27 10.27
N ASP A 84 5.65 4.33 10.56
CA ASP A 84 5.41 5.65 9.98
C ASP A 84 5.47 5.60 8.45
N GLU A 85 4.82 6.58 7.85
CA GLU A 85 4.70 6.73 6.41
C GLU A 85 6.05 7.02 5.75
N ARG A 86 6.30 6.34 4.64
CA ARG A 86 7.42 6.58 3.74
C ARG A 86 6.90 7.12 2.41
N VAL A 87 7.51 8.17 1.92
CA VAL A 87 7.12 8.80 0.65
C VAL A 87 7.79 8.05 -0.51
N ILE A 88 6.98 7.52 -1.43
CA ILE A 88 7.44 6.98 -2.72
C ILE A 88 7.44 8.07 -3.78
N SER A 89 6.37 8.86 -3.83
CA SER A 89 6.23 10.03 -4.70
C SER A 89 5.35 11.09 -4.03
N ALA A 90 5.56 12.37 -4.35
CA ALA A 90 4.81 13.50 -3.78
C ALA A 90 4.63 14.65 -4.79
N ASP A 91 4.73 14.36 -6.08
CA ASP A 91 4.71 15.32 -7.17
C ASP A 91 3.56 15.08 -8.17
N GLY A 92 2.55 14.31 -7.75
CA GLY A 92 1.33 14.08 -8.50
C GLY A 92 0.57 15.39 -8.78
N LYS A 93 -0.15 15.45 -9.89
CA LYS A 93 -0.84 16.68 -10.34
C LYS A 93 -2.26 16.79 -9.76
N ASP A 94 -2.90 15.67 -9.52
CA ASP A 94 -4.22 15.61 -8.89
C ASP A 94 -4.42 14.28 -8.12
N GLY A 95 -5.63 14.06 -7.59
CA GLY A 95 -5.95 12.86 -6.82
C GLY A 95 -6.29 11.63 -7.65
N ASP A 96 -6.30 11.71 -8.97
CA ASP A 96 -6.53 10.56 -9.84
C ASP A 96 -5.20 9.85 -10.14
N LEU A 97 -4.74 9.14 -9.15
CA LEU A 97 -3.48 8.39 -9.15
C LEU A 97 -3.56 7.18 -8.21
N GLY A 98 -2.57 6.33 -8.31
CA GLY A 98 -2.34 5.24 -7.36
C GLY A 98 -2.32 3.88 -8.02
N TYR A 99 -2.99 2.89 -7.38
CA TYR A 99 -2.86 1.48 -7.72
C TYR A 99 -1.39 1.04 -7.79
N PRO A 100 -0.58 1.37 -6.78
CA PRO A 100 0.81 0.97 -6.79
C PRO A 100 0.91 -0.54 -6.75
N SER A 101 1.88 -1.07 -7.48
CA SER A 101 2.33 -2.45 -7.39
C SER A 101 3.82 -2.44 -7.15
N THR A 102 4.27 -3.14 -6.11
CA THR A 102 5.67 -3.14 -5.66
C THR A 102 6.23 -4.55 -5.71
N ILE A 103 7.45 -4.68 -6.21
CA ILE A 103 8.23 -5.92 -6.14
C ILE A 103 9.59 -5.64 -5.49
N GLU A 104 10.17 -6.68 -4.89
CA GLU A 104 11.54 -6.66 -4.38
C GLU A 104 12.47 -7.33 -5.41
N LEU A 105 13.41 -6.55 -5.95
CA LEU A 105 14.40 -7.03 -6.92
C LEU A 105 15.48 -7.88 -6.23
N ALA A 106 16.29 -8.60 -7.03
CA ALA A 106 17.32 -9.51 -6.52
C ALA A 106 18.32 -8.84 -5.59
N ASP A 107 18.63 -7.57 -5.82
CA ASP A 107 19.56 -6.75 -5.03
C ASP A 107 18.93 -6.08 -3.79
N GLY A 108 17.68 -6.40 -3.46
CA GLY A 108 16.91 -5.78 -2.37
C GLY A 108 16.32 -4.41 -2.69
N THR A 109 16.50 -3.92 -3.91
CA THR A 109 15.82 -2.70 -4.37
C THR A 109 14.32 -2.97 -4.54
N LEU A 110 13.49 -2.04 -4.11
CA LEU A 110 12.06 -2.04 -4.35
C LEU A 110 11.76 -1.27 -5.64
N LEU A 111 11.00 -1.88 -6.53
CA LEU A 111 10.46 -1.24 -7.72
C LEU A 111 8.95 -1.12 -7.54
N THR A 112 8.46 0.11 -7.51
CA THR A 112 7.02 0.42 -7.47
C THR A 112 6.60 1.05 -8.77
N VAL A 113 5.52 0.55 -9.37
CA VAL A 113 4.86 1.14 -10.55
C VAL A 113 3.44 1.56 -10.18
N TRP A 114 2.95 2.66 -10.76
CA TRP A 114 1.60 3.17 -10.55
C TRP A 114 1.13 3.96 -11.74
N TYR A 115 -0.16 4.32 -11.78
CA TYR A 115 -0.66 5.27 -12.76
C TYR A 115 -0.88 6.66 -12.15
N GLU A 116 -0.78 7.69 -12.96
CA GLU A 116 -1.20 9.06 -12.64
C GLU A 116 -1.97 9.67 -13.79
N SER A 117 -2.99 10.45 -13.46
CA SER A 117 -3.63 11.33 -14.43
C SER A 117 -2.83 12.63 -14.56
N MET A 118 -2.53 13.02 -15.81
CA MET A 118 -1.93 14.31 -16.11
C MET A 118 -3.02 15.35 -16.28
N ALA A 119 -2.84 16.53 -15.68
CA ALA A 119 -3.85 17.59 -15.73
C ALA A 119 -4.08 18.15 -17.14
N LYS A 120 -3.01 18.26 -17.93
CA LYS A 120 -3.07 18.79 -19.32
C LYS A 120 -1.95 18.19 -20.18
N PRO A 121 -2.27 17.51 -21.31
CA PRO A 121 -3.60 16.98 -21.64
C PRO A 121 -4.04 15.95 -20.59
N LYS A 122 -5.34 15.72 -20.44
CA LYS A 122 -5.85 14.71 -19.50
C LYS A 122 -5.54 13.31 -20.02
N LEU A 123 -4.38 12.81 -19.68
CA LEU A 123 -3.86 11.50 -20.05
C LEU A 123 -3.48 10.73 -18.79
N ALA A 124 -3.72 9.43 -18.79
CA ALA A 124 -3.14 8.56 -17.80
C ALA A 124 -1.74 8.13 -18.26
N VAL A 125 -0.77 8.17 -17.33
CA VAL A 125 0.59 7.72 -17.56
C VAL A 125 0.98 6.69 -16.53
N LEU A 126 1.87 5.78 -16.89
CA LEU A 126 2.53 4.89 -15.94
C LEU A 126 3.81 5.55 -15.46
N ARG A 127 3.99 5.54 -14.14
CA ARG A 127 5.22 6.00 -13.48
C ARG A 127 5.83 4.87 -12.67
N GLN A 128 7.11 5.01 -12.36
CA GLN A 128 7.83 4.07 -11.51
C GLN A 128 8.83 4.79 -10.61
N ALA A 129 9.15 4.15 -9.50
CA ALA A 129 10.25 4.54 -8.62
C ALA A 129 11.03 3.30 -8.20
N LYS A 130 12.37 3.41 -8.20
CA LYS A 130 13.26 2.48 -7.51
C LYS A 130 13.71 3.10 -6.21
N TRP A 131 13.59 2.35 -5.12
CA TRP A 131 13.90 2.85 -3.79
C TRP A 131 14.34 1.72 -2.87
N ARG A 132 14.88 2.05 -1.70
CA ARG A 132 15.35 1.07 -0.71
C ARG A 132 14.78 1.39 0.67
N LEU A 133 14.59 0.35 1.44
CA LEU A 133 14.38 0.50 2.87
C LEU A 133 15.72 0.84 3.51
N ALA A 134 15.72 1.90 4.29
CA ALA A 134 16.86 2.24 5.12
C ALA A 134 16.96 1.26 6.30
#